data_3af3c2bfd2f73123fc66474257ccb0a6
#
_entry.id   3af3c2bfd2f73123fc66474257ccb0a6
#
_cell.length_a   1.000
_cell.length_b   1.000
_cell.length_c   1.000
_cell.angle_alpha   90.00
_cell.angle_beta   90.00
_cell.angle_gamma   90.00
#
_symmetry.space_group_name_H-M   'P 1'
#
loop_
_entity.id
_entity.type
_entity.pdbx_description
1 polymer ?
#
loop_
_entity_poly.entity_id
_entity_poly.type
_entity_poly.pdbx_seq_one_letter_code
_entity_poly.pdbx_strand_id
1 'polypeptide(L)'
;MLIEKTAWPQNKTCAAMISVNLDAEFFGKIYYPDVNVDEGDILRLGRTSIRYGLPKLLEVLDRYEVKATFFIPGAVVKRYPEAVASIVSRGHEIGCHGNNHEILAHMTAGEQREALMEARELLTEAAGKAPLGFRMPEGEISEETLTIAKELGFTYSSSLSDDDVPYVREISGLLELPIHWELFDLPYFVFTFDPPIPPGQSRSARMDDVLKNWLYELKGARRF
;
A
#
# COMPACT_ATOMS: atom_id res chain seq x y z
N MET A 1 0.06 27.96 -6.83
CA MET A 1 -0.99 28.24 -5.86
C MET A 1 -0.41 27.88 -4.49
N LEU A 2 -0.36 28.80 -3.52
CA LEU A 2 0.15 28.46 -2.17
C LEU A 2 -0.87 27.52 -1.55
N ILE A 3 -0.47 26.28 -1.32
CA ILE A 3 -1.27 25.30 -0.60
C ILE A 3 -1.45 25.84 0.80
N GLU A 4 -2.69 26.06 1.24
CA GLU A 4 -2.95 26.43 2.64
C GLU A 4 -2.33 25.34 3.52
N LYS A 5 -1.47 25.75 4.46
CA LYS A 5 -0.83 24.81 5.39
C LYS A 5 -1.92 23.99 6.07
N THR A 6 -1.92 22.71 5.84
CA THR A 6 -2.84 21.78 6.51
C THR A 6 -2.61 21.88 8.01
N ALA A 7 -3.63 22.30 8.75
CA ALA A 7 -3.57 22.33 10.20
C ALA A 7 -3.65 20.89 10.73
N TRP A 8 -2.56 20.40 11.24
CA TRP A 8 -2.53 19.06 11.85
C TRP A 8 -3.42 19.00 13.10
N PRO A 9 -4.19 17.91 13.30
CA PRO A 9 -5.01 17.73 14.49
C PRO A 9 -4.19 17.86 15.77
N GLN A 10 -4.82 18.33 16.84
CA GLN A 10 -4.22 18.42 18.19
C GLN A 10 -2.94 19.28 18.27
N ASN A 11 -2.80 20.29 17.42
CA ASN A 11 -1.60 21.15 17.35
C ASN A 11 -0.29 20.38 17.12
N LYS A 12 -0.36 19.25 16.42
CA LYS A 12 0.83 18.50 15.98
C LYS A 12 1.48 19.24 14.81
N THR A 13 2.76 19.01 14.62
CA THR A 13 3.54 19.60 13.51
C THR A 13 3.67 18.65 12.32
N CYS A 14 3.52 17.35 12.54
CA CYS A 14 3.55 16.31 11.50
C CYS A 14 2.79 15.06 11.99
N ALA A 15 2.51 14.16 11.07
CA ALA A 15 2.03 12.82 11.35
C ALA A 15 2.94 11.79 10.68
N ALA A 16 3.08 10.61 11.30
CA ALA A 16 3.70 9.44 10.69
C ALA A 16 2.65 8.34 10.57
N MET A 17 2.48 7.79 9.39
CA MET A 17 1.58 6.70 9.11
C MET A 17 2.40 5.47 8.73
N ILE A 18 2.17 4.36 9.42
CA ILE A 18 2.73 3.06 9.02
C ILE A 18 1.70 2.36 8.14
N SER A 19 2.08 2.05 6.92
CA SER A 19 1.24 1.29 6.00
C SER A 19 1.99 0.09 5.41
N VAL A 20 1.26 -0.96 5.10
CA VAL A 20 1.78 -2.24 4.62
C VAL A 20 0.96 -2.69 3.43
N ASN A 21 1.61 -3.00 2.32
CA ASN A 21 0.96 -3.73 1.23
C ASN A 21 1.09 -5.24 1.53
N LEU A 22 -0.04 -5.93 1.57
CA LEU A 22 -0.07 -7.37 1.83
C LEU A 22 -0.53 -8.11 0.57
N ASP A 23 0.38 -8.23 -0.39
CA ASP A 23 0.08 -8.71 -1.74
C ASP A 23 0.25 -10.22 -1.89
N ALA A 24 1.02 -10.84 -1.00
CA ALA A 24 1.35 -12.25 -1.07
C ALA A 24 1.85 -12.65 -2.48
N GLU A 25 1.32 -13.75 -3.05
CA GLU A 25 1.68 -14.20 -4.39
C GLU A 25 1.22 -13.23 -5.50
N PHE A 26 0.23 -12.38 -5.21
CA PHE A 26 -0.36 -11.48 -6.21
C PHE A 26 0.58 -10.34 -6.61
N PHE A 27 1.56 -9.97 -5.79
CA PHE A 27 2.61 -9.03 -6.18
C PHE A 27 3.26 -9.40 -7.50
N GLY A 28 3.55 -10.66 -7.70
CA GLY A 28 4.19 -11.16 -8.92
C GLY A 28 3.30 -11.14 -10.18
N LYS A 29 1.98 -10.96 -10.04
CA LYS A 29 1.05 -10.94 -11.18
C LYS A 29 1.30 -9.80 -12.15
N ILE A 30 1.89 -8.72 -11.71
CA ILE A 30 2.28 -7.59 -12.55
C ILE A 30 3.33 -8.00 -13.59
N TYR A 31 4.30 -8.82 -13.16
CA TYR A 31 5.39 -9.29 -14.02
C TYR A 31 5.01 -10.56 -14.79
N TYR A 32 4.10 -11.34 -14.22
CA TYR A 32 3.70 -12.65 -14.74
C TYR A 32 2.17 -12.79 -14.74
N PRO A 33 1.43 -12.00 -15.53
CA PRO A 33 -0.03 -11.92 -15.46
C PRO A 33 -0.70 -13.26 -15.77
N ASP A 34 -0.13 -14.03 -16.69
CA ASP A 34 -0.70 -15.31 -17.16
C ASP A 34 -0.29 -16.51 -16.29
N VAL A 35 0.66 -16.34 -15.37
CA VAL A 35 1.12 -17.43 -14.52
C VAL A 35 0.13 -17.68 -13.39
N ASN A 36 -0.27 -18.93 -13.22
CA ASN A 36 -1.10 -19.35 -12.10
C ASN A 36 -0.33 -19.17 -10.78
N VAL A 37 -0.91 -18.51 -9.79
CA VAL A 37 -0.30 -18.28 -8.48
C VAL A 37 0.04 -19.54 -7.70
N ASP A 38 -0.58 -20.67 -8.07
CA ASP A 38 -0.31 -21.98 -7.46
C ASP A 38 0.81 -22.76 -8.16
N GLU A 39 1.12 -22.45 -9.40
CA GLU A 39 2.05 -23.20 -10.24
C GLU A 39 3.40 -22.49 -10.40
N GLY A 40 3.41 -21.15 -10.34
CA GLY A 40 4.61 -20.35 -10.51
C GLY A 40 5.52 -20.37 -9.27
N ASP A 41 6.72 -20.95 -9.38
CA ASP A 41 7.66 -20.99 -8.26
C ASP A 41 8.01 -19.59 -7.73
N ILE A 42 8.17 -18.61 -8.63
CA ILE A 42 8.50 -17.24 -8.25
C ILE A 42 7.34 -16.58 -7.49
N LEU A 43 6.10 -16.85 -7.89
CA LEU A 43 4.91 -16.31 -7.21
C LEU A 43 4.74 -16.91 -5.82
N ARG A 44 5.11 -18.19 -5.66
CA ARG A 44 5.05 -18.88 -4.35
C ARG A 44 5.97 -18.26 -3.30
N LEU A 45 6.99 -17.50 -3.70
CA LEU A 45 7.80 -16.74 -2.75
C LEU A 45 6.96 -15.75 -1.95
N GLY A 46 5.90 -15.20 -2.53
CA GLY A 46 4.97 -14.31 -1.84
C GLY A 46 4.30 -14.94 -0.60
N ARG A 47 4.16 -16.26 -0.55
CA ARG A 47 3.64 -17.00 0.63
C ARG A 47 4.48 -16.79 1.88
N THR A 48 5.77 -16.48 1.72
CA THR A 48 6.66 -16.20 2.86
C THR A 48 6.23 -14.98 3.62
N SER A 49 5.62 -13.99 2.95
CA SER A 49 5.09 -12.79 3.58
C SER A 49 3.96 -13.12 4.56
N ILE A 50 3.05 -14.01 4.15
CA ILE A 50 1.95 -14.47 5.01
C ILE A 50 2.46 -15.37 6.14
N ARG A 51 3.33 -16.32 5.80
CA ARG A 51 3.74 -17.38 6.75
C ARG A 51 4.71 -16.88 7.81
N TYR A 52 5.60 -15.97 7.46
CA TYR A 52 6.68 -15.54 8.34
C TYR A 52 6.74 -14.02 8.53
N GLY A 53 6.51 -13.23 7.47
CA GLY A 53 6.61 -11.77 7.52
C GLY A 53 5.51 -11.17 8.38
N LEU A 54 4.26 -11.45 8.04
CA LEU A 54 3.10 -10.88 8.73
C LEU A 54 3.08 -11.19 10.24
N PRO A 55 3.26 -12.44 10.73
CA PRO A 55 3.28 -12.71 12.16
C PRO A 55 4.35 -11.90 12.92
N LYS A 56 5.56 -11.79 12.35
CA LYS A 56 6.65 -11.01 12.95
C LYS A 56 6.35 -9.52 12.97
N LEU A 57 5.78 -9.00 11.87
CA LEU A 57 5.41 -7.59 11.80
C LEU A 57 4.33 -7.25 12.82
N LEU A 58 3.29 -8.07 12.92
CA LEU A 58 2.21 -7.90 13.90
C LEU A 58 2.74 -7.95 15.34
N GLU A 59 3.68 -8.86 15.64
CA GLU A 59 4.34 -8.91 16.96
C GLU A 59 5.10 -7.60 17.27
N VAL A 60 5.79 -7.04 16.27
CA VAL A 60 6.51 -5.76 16.45
C VAL A 60 5.53 -4.62 16.67
N LEU A 61 4.47 -4.52 15.86
CA LEU A 61 3.44 -3.49 16.01
C LEU A 61 2.74 -3.56 17.37
N ASP A 62 2.41 -4.76 17.83
CA ASP A 62 1.83 -4.97 19.17
C ASP A 62 2.81 -4.56 20.28
N ARG A 63 4.09 -4.93 20.18
CA ARG A 63 5.13 -4.60 21.17
C ARG A 63 5.30 -3.10 21.37
N TYR A 64 5.17 -2.33 20.28
CA TYR A 64 5.32 -0.87 20.31
C TYR A 64 3.97 -0.13 20.38
N GLU A 65 2.87 -0.85 20.50
CA GLU A 65 1.50 -0.31 20.54
C GLU A 65 1.17 0.60 19.34
N VAL A 66 1.74 0.29 18.17
CA VAL A 66 1.56 1.03 16.92
C VAL A 66 0.45 0.38 16.09
N LYS A 67 -0.50 1.20 15.63
CA LYS A 67 -1.49 0.76 14.63
C LYS A 67 -0.99 1.13 13.23
N ALA A 68 -1.29 0.25 12.28
CA ALA A 68 -0.93 0.40 10.88
C ALA A 68 -2.16 0.23 9.99
N THR A 69 -2.07 0.72 8.75
CA THR A 69 -3.03 0.44 7.68
C THR A 69 -2.48 -0.65 6.78
N PHE A 70 -3.23 -1.71 6.58
CA PHE A 70 -2.89 -2.79 5.67
C PHE A 70 -3.71 -2.65 4.38
N PHE A 71 -3.05 -2.34 3.28
CA PHE A 71 -3.65 -2.34 1.95
C PHE A 71 -3.58 -3.75 1.38
N ILE A 72 -4.74 -4.34 1.11
CA ILE A 72 -4.88 -5.77 0.81
C ILE A 72 -5.70 -5.96 -0.47
N PRO A 73 -5.21 -6.73 -1.46
CA PRO A 73 -6.01 -7.16 -2.60
C PRO A 73 -7.16 -8.09 -2.19
N GLY A 74 -8.31 -7.99 -2.86
CA GLY A 74 -9.46 -8.85 -2.59
C GLY A 74 -9.13 -10.35 -2.67
N ALA A 75 -8.29 -10.74 -3.62
CA ALA A 75 -7.84 -12.13 -3.79
C ALA A 75 -7.03 -12.67 -2.59
N VAL A 76 -6.30 -11.79 -1.89
CA VAL A 76 -5.59 -12.17 -0.66
C VAL A 76 -6.57 -12.47 0.46
N VAL A 77 -7.68 -11.72 0.54
CA VAL A 77 -8.75 -11.99 1.53
C VAL A 77 -9.35 -13.37 1.32
N LYS A 78 -9.68 -13.71 0.06
CA LYS A 78 -10.21 -15.05 -0.30
C LYS A 78 -9.24 -16.17 0.04
N ARG A 79 -7.95 -15.92 -0.19
CA ARG A 79 -6.92 -16.95 -0.05
C ARG A 79 -6.42 -17.13 1.40
N TYR A 80 -6.38 -16.05 2.16
CA TYR A 80 -5.80 -16.00 3.51
C TYR A 80 -6.72 -15.30 4.53
N PRO A 81 -7.96 -15.77 4.68
CA PRO A 81 -8.93 -15.12 5.57
C PRO A 81 -8.44 -15.02 7.02
N GLU A 82 -7.71 -16.04 7.51
CA GLU A 82 -7.17 -16.05 8.88
C GLU A 82 -6.07 -14.97 9.07
N ALA A 83 -5.26 -14.72 8.05
CA ALA A 83 -4.25 -13.66 8.08
C ALA A 83 -4.93 -12.29 8.21
N VAL A 84 -5.97 -12.04 7.41
CA VAL A 84 -6.75 -10.80 7.49
C VAL A 84 -7.47 -10.66 8.83
N ALA A 85 -8.10 -11.72 9.32
CA ALA A 85 -8.73 -11.73 10.63
C ALA A 85 -7.73 -11.42 11.77
N SER A 86 -6.48 -11.88 11.64
CA SER A 86 -5.43 -11.59 12.63
C SER A 86 -5.03 -10.11 12.65
N ILE A 87 -5.07 -9.43 11.50
CA ILE A 87 -4.83 -7.99 11.39
C ILE A 87 -5.98 -7.21 12.04
N VAL A 88 -7.21 -7.55 11.66
CA VAL A 88 -8.43 -6.90 12.16
C VAL A 88 -8.57 -7.03 13.67
N SER A 89 -8.35 -8.24 14.21
CA SER A 89 -8.47 -8.51 15.66
C SER A 89 -7.48 -7.71 16.51
N ARG A 90 -6.35 -7.28 15.93
CA ARG A 90 -5.38 -6.40 16.59
C ARG A 90 -5.70 -4.92 16.43
N GLY A 91 -6.81 -4.57 15.77
CA GLY A 91 -7.28 -3.19 15.61
C GLY A 91 -6.48 -2.37 14.61
N HIS A 92 -5.85 -3.02 13.63
CA HIS A 92 -5.27 -2.35 12.48
C HIS A 92 -6.36 -1.96 11.48
N GLU A 93 -6.09 -0.97 10.65
CA GLU A 93 -6.95 -0.58 9.55
C GLU A 93 -6.74 -1.49 8.34
N ILE A 94 -7.84 -1.78 7.62
CA ILE A 94 -7.79 -2.45 6.32
C ILE A 94 -8.14 -1.44 5.24
N GLY A 95 -7.24 -1.32 4.25
CA GLY A 95 -7.44 -0.55 3.01
C GLY A 95 -7.52 -1.48 1.79
N CYS A 96 -8.05 -0.98 0.69
CA CYS A 96 -8.16 -1.71 -0.57
C CYS A 96 -6.90 -1.54 -1.43
N HIS A 97 -6.43 -2.63 -2.04
CA HIS A 97 -5.29 -2.65 -2.95
C HIS A 97 -5.61 -3.38 -4.27
N GLY A 98 -6.72 -2.96 -4.93
CA GLY A 98 -7.25 -3.70 -6.07
C GLY A 98 -7.89 -5.02 -5.68
N ASN A 99 -8.23 -5.85 -6.68
CA ASN A 99 -8.78 -7.19 -6.45
C ASN A 99 -7.72 -8.29 -6.60
N ASN A 100 -7.02 -8.34 -7.74
CA ASN A 100 -5.97 -9.31 -8.03
C ASN A 100 -4.57 -8.65 -8.13
N HIS A 101 -4.40 -7.47 -7.56
CA HIS A 101 -3.20 -6.65 -7.68
C HIS A 101 -2.92 -6.25 -9.15
N GLU A 102 -3.97 -5.95 -9.89
CA GLU A 102 -3.95 -5.56 -11.30
C GLU A 102 -3.54 -4.09 -11.50
N ILE A 103 -2.96 -3.79 -12.65
CA ILE A 103 -2.71 -2.41 -13.07
C ILE A 103 -4.02 -1.81 -13.59
N LEU A 104 -4.76 -1.15 -12.69
CA LEU A 104 -6.08 -0.61 -12.97
C LEU A 104 -6.10 0.36 -14.15
N ALA A 105 -5.05 1.16 -14.33
CA ALA A 105 -4.95 2.10 -15.44
C ALA A 105 -4.96 1.45 -16.84
N HIS A 106 -4.68 0.16 -16.92
CA HIS A 106 -4.73 -0.60 -18.19
C HIS A 106 -6.11 -1.24 -18.46
N MET A 107 -7.06 -1.08 -17.56
CA MET A 107 -8.41 -1.64 -17.64
C MET A 107 -9.42 -0.55 -18.07
N THR A 108 -10.51 -0.97 -18.68
CA THR A 108 -11.63 -0.07 -18.93
C THR A 108 -12.29 0.39 -17.62
N ALA A 109 -12.98 1.52 -17.63
CA ALA A 109 -13.69 2.05 -16.46
C ALA A 109 -14.67 1.02 -15.84
N GLY A 110 -15.33 0.23 -16.68
CA GLY A 110 -16.22 -0.84 -16.24
C GLY A 110 -15.48 -1.93 -15.47
N GLU A 111 -14.39 -2.44 -16.03
CA GLU A 111 -13.55 -3.46 -15.40
C GLU A 111 -12.90 -2.96 -14.09
N GLN A 112 -12.42 -1.72 -14.06
CA GLN A 112 -11.90 -1.09 -12.84
C GLN A 112 -12.98 -1.06 -11.74
N ARG A 113 -14.19 -0.64 -12.10
CA ARG A 113 -15.33 -0.57 -11.17
C ARG A 113 -15.68 -1.94 -10.61
N GLU A 114 -15.79 -2.95 -11.46
CA GLU A 114 -16.09 -4.32 -11.03
C GLU A 114 -15.01 -4.87 -10.09
N ALA A 115 -13.73 -4.72 -10.44
CA ALA A 115 -12.62 -5.15 -9.61
C ALA A 115 -12.62 -4.47 -8.23
N LEU A 116 -12.79 -3.14 -8.20
CA LEU A 116 -12.80 -2.39 -6.94
C LEU A 116 -14.03 -2.68 -6.09
N MET A 117 -15.21 -2.91 -6.71
CA MET A 117 -16.43 -3.32 -6.00
C MET A 117 -16.24 -4.68 -5.34
N GLU A 118 -15.78 -5.68 -6.09
CA GLU A 118 -15.54 -7.02 -5.56
C GLU A 118 -14.52 -6.98 -4.40
N ALA A 119 -13.40 -6.29 -4.59
CA ALA A 119 -12.41 -6.14 -3.53
C ALA A 119 -12.99 -5.49 -2.27
N ARG A 120 -13.77 -4.42 -2.45
CA ARG A 120 -14.40 -3.69 -1.36
C ARG A 120 -15.41 -4.55 -0.59
N GLU A 121 -16.20 -5.36 -1.27
CA GLU A 121 -17.14 -6.30 -0.66
C GLU A 121 -16.42 -7.34 0.19
N LEU A 122 -15.39 -7.99 -0.35
CA LEU A 122 -14.55 -8.96 0.35
C LEU A 122 -13.90 -8.38 1.61
N LEU A 123 -13.32 -7.18 1.48
CA LEU A 123 -12.69 -6.49 2.60
C LEU A 123 -13.72 -6.07 3.66
N THR A 124 -14.92 -5.66 3.24
CA THR A 124 -16.01 -5.31 4.14
C THR A 124 -16.46 -6.51 4.96
N GLU A 125 -16.63 -7.67 4.32
CA GLU A 125 -16.99 -8.91 4.99
C GLU A 125 -15.92 -9.32 6.00
N ALA A 126 -14.66 -9.30 5.59
CA ALA A 126 -13.55 -9.70 6.45
C ALA A 126 -13.30 -8.76 7.64
N ALA A 127 -13.49 -7.46 7.45
CA ALA A 127 -13.24 -6.44 8.49
C ALA A 127 -14.48 -6.06 9.31
N GLY A 128 -15.68 -6.49 8.88
CA GLY A 128 -16.96 -6.07 9.50
C GLY A 128 -17.32 -4.61 9.23
N LYS A 129 -16.55 -3.90 8.43
CA LYS A 129 -16.79 -2.51 8.02
C LYS A 129 -16.12 -2.25 6.67
N ALA A 130 -16.70 -1.34 5.88
CA ALA A 130 -16.15 -0.97 4.58
C ALA A 130 -14.77 -0.29 4.74
N PRO A 131 -13.79 -0.62 3.88
CA PRO A 131 -12.51 0.08 3.86
C PRO A 131 -12.72 1.53 3.43
N LEU A 132 -12.03 2.45 4.13
CA LEU A 132 -12.05 3.88 3.80
C LEU A 132 -10.89 4.26 2.88
N GLY A 133 -9.78 3.56 3.00
CA GLY A 133 -8.55 3.81 2.24
C GLY A 133 -8.44 2.95 1.00
N PHE A 134 -7.87 3.55 -0.04
CA PHE A 134 -7.50 2.90 -1.28
C PHE A 134 -6.01 3.14 -1.57
N ARG A 135 -5.32 2.15 -2.08
CA ARG A 135 -3.98 2.29 -2.66
C ARG A 135 -3.94 1.60 -4.01
N MET A 136 -3.44 2.31 -5.02
CA MET A 136 -3.26 1.75 -6.34
C MET A 136 -2.24 0.61 -6.29
N PRO A 137 -2.55 -0.58 -6.83
CA PRO A 137 -1.53 -1.57 -7.14
C PRO A 137 -0.63 -1.01 -8.24
N GLU A 138 0.68 -0.98 -7.99
CA GLU A 138 1.69 -0.45 -8.90
C GLU A 138 1.39 0.92 -9.54
N GLY A 139 2.43 1.65 -9.76
CA GLY A 139 2.56 3.08 -9.93
C GLY A 139 1.83 3.82 -11.05
N GLU A 140 1.05 3.23 -11.93
CA GLU A 140 0.28 4.00 -12.91
C GLU A 140 -1.08 4.41 -12.35
N ILE A 141 -1.23 5.70 -12.08
CA ILE A 141 -2.44 6.28 -11.51
C ILE A 141 -3.17 7.06 -12.58
N SER A 142 -4.46 6.75 -12.75
CA SER A 142 -5.35 7.56 -13.57
C SER A 142 -6.36 8.31 -12.71
N GLU A 143 -6.74 9.51 -13.11
CA GLU A 143 -7.81 10.26 -12.45
C GLU A 143 -9.16 9.52 -12.57
N GLU A 144 -9.35 8.71 -13.61
CA GLU A 144 -10.52 7.85 -13.76
C GLU A 144 -10.61 6.83 -12.62
N THR A 145 -9.50 6.14 -12.30
CA THR A 145 -9.44 5.18 -11.19
C THR A 145 -9.77 5.85 -9.86
N LEU A 146 -9.18 7.03 -9.59
CA LEU A 146 -9.45 7.77 -8.35
C LEU A 146 -10.89 8.25 -8.27
N THR A 147 -11.50 8.65 -9.38
CA THR A 147 -12.90 9.02 -9.47
C THR A 147 -13.81 7.83 -9.16
N ILE A 148 -13.53 6.68 -9.77
CA ILE A 148 -14.25 5.43 -9.49
C ILE A 148 -14.12 5.04 -8.01
N ALA A 149 -12.92 5.12 -7.44
CA ALA A 149 -12.71 4.83 -6.03
C ALA A 149 -13.57 5.77 -5.13
N LYS A 150 -13.60 7.07 -5.45
CA LYS A 150 -14.44 8.04 -4.73
C LYS A 150 -15.93 7.70 -4.81
N GLU A 151 -16.42 7.37 -6.00
CA GLU A 151 -17.82 6.98 -6.22
C GLU A 151 -18.19 5.70 -5.48
N LEU A 152 -17.25 4.77 -5.33
CA LEU A 152 -17.42 3.54 -4.56
C LEU A 152 -17.34 3.76 -3.03
N GLY A 153 -17.12 5.00 -2.59
CA GLY A 153 -17.16 5.38 -1.18
C GLY A 153 -15.83 5.28 -0.44
N PHE A 154 -14.71 5.15 -1.16
CA PHE A 154 -13.41 5.40 -0.53
C PHE A 154 -13.28 6.89 -0.19
N THR A 155 -12.65 7.19 0.93
CA THR A 155 -12.52 8.57 1.43
C THR A 155 -11.13 9.14 1.21
N TYR A 156 -10.13 8.27 1.10
CA TYR A 156 -8.76 8.66 0.81
C TYR A 156 -8.04 7.65 -0.06
N SER A 157 -7.04 8.14 -0.79
CA SER A 157 -6.00 7.39 -1.47
C SER A 157 -4.67 7.56 -0.73
N SER A 158 -3.79 6.58 -0.87
CA SER A 158 -2.38 6.68 -0.46
C SER A 158 -1.52 6.04 -1.54
N SER A 159 -1.44 6.71 -2.69
CA SER A 159 -0.88 6.15 -3.93
C SER A 159 0.18 7.04 -4.56
N LEU A 160 0.18 8.33 -4.25
CA LEU A 160 0.99 9.36 -4.91
C LEU A 160 1.98 10.02 -3.96
N SER A 161 2.97 10.67 -4.54
CA SER A 161 4.03 11.41 -3.84
C SER A 161 4.22 12.83 -4.41
N ASP A 162 3.11 13.50 -4.74
CA ASP A 162 3.16 14.84 -5.35
C ASP A 162 3.42 15.95 -4.32
N ASP A 163 3.23 15.68 -3.02
CA ASP A 163 3.44 16.64 -1.92
C ASP A 163 3.89 15.90 -0.65
N ASP A 164 4.45 16.65 0.30
CA ASP A 164 4.86 16.15 1.62
C ASP A 164 3.71 16.13 2.65
N VAL A 165 2.60 16.79 2.33
CA VAL A 165 1.42 16.90 3.20
C VAL A 165 0.17 16.38 2.50
N PRO A 166 -0.84 15.91 3.26
CA PRO A 166 -2.11 15.50 2.68
C PRO A 166 -2.76 16.61 1.86
N TYR A 167 -3.30 16.26 0.69
CA TYR A 167 -3.96 17.20 -0.21
C TYR A 167 -5.22 16.57 -0.83
N VAL A 168 -6.12 17.41 -1.31
CA VAL A 168 -7.34 16.95 -2.02
C VAL A 168 -7.09 17.02 -3.52
N ARG A 169 -7.33 15.93 -4.21
CA ARG A 169 -7.24 15.86 -5.68
C ARG A 169 -8.32 16.72 -6.31
N GLU A 170 -7.93 17.60 -7.24
CA GLU A 170 -8.85 18.56 -7.86
C GLU A 170 -9.96 17.87 -8.69
N ILE A 171 -9.65 16.79 -9.39
CA ILE A 171 -10.60 16.12 -10.28
C ILE A 171 -11.50 15.16 -9.50
N SER A 172 -10.92 14.20 -8.81
CA SER A 172 -11.69 13.18 -8.08
C SER A 172 -12.28 13.67 -6.74
N GLY A 173 -11.73 14.72 -6.16
CA GLY A 173 -12.06 15.18 -4.81
C GLY A 173 -11.68 14.19 -3.71
N LEU A 174 -10.82 13.22 -4.01
CA LEU A 174 -10.32 12.24 -3.06
C LEU A 174 -9.16 12.85 -2.26
N LEU A 175 -9.14 12.62 -0.96
CA LEU A 175 -7.99 12.99 -0.12
C LEU A 175 -6.83 12.08 -0.48
N GLU A 176 -5.66 12.65 -0.78
CA GLU A 176 -4.42 11.90 -0.95
C GLU A 176 -3.58 12.00 0.32
N LEU A 177 -3.17 10.85 0.83
CA LEU A 177 -2.17 10.73 1.90
C LEU A 177 -0.85 10.32 1.24
N PRO A 178 0.08 11.27 1.04
CA PRO A 178 1.27 11.05 0.25
C PRO A 178 2.15 9.93 0.79
N ILE A 179 2.81 9.25 -0.13
CA ILE A 179 3.83 8.26 0.18
C ILE A 179 5.16 8.73 -0.41
N HIS A 180 6.23 8.55 0.36
CA HIS A 180 7.57 8.94 -0.06
C HIS A 180 8.35 7.73 -0.50
N TRP A 181 8.92 7.79 -1.71
CA TRP A 181 9.68 6.70 -2.28
C TRP A 181 10.84 6.25 -1.37
N GLU A 182 11.49 7.21 -0.73
CA GLU A 182 12.60 6.99 0.20
C GLU A 182 12.21 6.27 1.48
N LEU A 183 10.91 6.27 1.82
CA LEU A 183 10.39 5.60 3.02
C LEU A 183 9.84 4.18 2.73
N PHE A 184 9.82 3.77 1.45
CA PHE A 184 9.48 2.40 1.09
C PHE A 184 10.63 1.44 1.37
N ASP A 185 10.30 0.20 1.69
CA ASP A 185 11.25 -0.90 1.78
C ASP A 185 11.62 -1.48 0.41
N LEU A 186 10.70 -1.42 -0.54
CA LEU A 186 10.81 -2.01 -1.88
C LEU A 186 12.07 -1.55 -2.65
N PRO A 187 12.42 -0.24 -2.76
CA PRO A 187 13.62 0.21 -3.42
C PRO A 187 14.91 -0.30 -2.78
N TYR A 188 14.88 -0.60 -1.49
CA TYR A 188 16.06 -1.03 -0.73
C TYR A 188 16.27 -2.53 -0.75
N PHE A 189 15.19 -3.32 -0.80
CA PHE A 189 15.26 -4.76 -0.55
C PHE A 189 14.78 -5.63 -1.71
N VAL A 190 13.99 -5.09 -2.63
CA VAL A 190 13.35 -5.87 -3.69
C VAL A 190 13.88 -5.51 -5.08
N PHE A 191 14.13 -4.23 -5.37
CA PHE A 191 14.56 -3.82 -6.69
C PHE A 191 16.02 -4.16 -6.98
N THR A 192 16.22 -5.01 -7.97
CA THR A 192 17.46 -5.07 -8.74
C THR A 192 17.09 -4.68 -10.17
N PHE A 193 17.58 -3.53 -10.66
CA PHE A 193 17.46 -3.21 -12.07
C PHE A 193 18.32 -4.15 -12.90
N ASP A 194 17.83 -4.54 -14.08
CA ASP A 194 18.64 -5.25 -15.06
C ASP A 194 18.71 -4.40 -16.35
N PRO A 195 19.83 -3.76 -16.67
CA PRO A 195 21.08 -3.70 -15.91
C PRO A 195 20.96 -2.89 -14.60
N PRO A 196 21.73 -3.23 -13.55
CA PRO A 196 21.66 -2.51 -12.27
C PRO A 196 22.10 -1.05 -12.41
N ILE A 197 21.36 -0.14 -11.76
CA ILE A 197 21.69 1.29 -11.76
C ILE A 197 21.96 1.73 -10.32
N PRO A 198 23.16 2.24 -9.99
CA PRO A 198 24.33 2.27 -10.88
C PRO A 198 24.94 0.90 -11.13
N PRO A 199 25.73 0.74 -12.22
CA PRO A 199 26.32 -0.54 -12.56
C PRO A 199 27.10 -1.17 -11.40
N GLY A 200 26.88 -2.48 -11.18
CA GLY A 200 27.51 -3.22 -10.09
C GLY A 200 26.78 -3.18 -8.72
N GLN A 201 25.70 -2.43 -8.60
CA GLN A 201 24.87 -2.41 -7.39
C GLN A 201 23.63 -3.29 -7.59
N SER A 202 23.79 -4.58 -7.38
CA SER A 202 22.69 -5.57 -7.42
C SER A 202 22.35 -6.13 -6.03
N ARG A 203 22.67 -5.41 -4.96
CA ARG A 203 22.48 -5.90 -3.60
C ARG A 203 21.42 -5.11 -2.86
N SER A 204 20.64 -5.82 -2.06
CA SER A 204 19.80 -5.21 -1.03
C SER A 204 20.62 -4.26 -0.16
N ALA A 205 20.05 -3.13 0.19
CA ALA A 205 20.70 -2.15 1.04
C ALA A 205 20.97 -2.74 2.45
N ARG A 206 21.99 -2.19 3.12
CA ARG A 206 22.23 -2.55 4.51
C ARG A 206 21.18 -1.91 5.41
N MET A 207 20.62 -2.68 6.34
CA MET A 207 19.58 -2.21 7.27
C MET A 207 19.97 -0.92 8.00
N ASP A 208 21.23 -0.80 8.44
CA ASP A 208 21.69 0.39 9.14
C ASP A 208 21.63 1.65 8.27
N ASP A 209 21.86 1.52 6.98
CA ASP A 209 21.84 2.66 6.06
C ASP A 209 20.39 3.04 5.73
N VAL A 210 19.50 2.06 5.54
CA VAL A 210 18.06 2.30 5.39
C VAL A 210 17.50 3.01 6.62
N LEU A 211 17.80 2.53 7.81
CA LEU A 211 17.36 3.15 9.07
C LEU A 211 17.85 4.59 9.19
N LYS A 212 19.10 4.88 8.80
CA LYS A 212 19.61 6.26 8.80
C LYS A 212 18.83 7.15 7.85
N ASN A 213 18.52 6.67 6.63
CA ASN A 213 17.71 7.41 5.66
C ASN A 213 16.32 7.72 6.22
N TRP A 214 15.60 6.72 6.72
CA TRP A 214 14.27 6.91 7.30
C TRP A 214 14.28 7.87 8.50
N LEU A 215 15.30 7.80 9.36
CA LEU A 215 15.44 8.76 10.46
C LEU A 215 15.77 10.18 9.98
N TYR A 216 16.41 10.32 8.82
CA TYR A 216 16.71 11.61 8.21
C TYR A 216 15.45 12.26 7.67
N GLU A 217 14.64 11.49 6.93
CA GLU A 217 13.33 11.93 6.42
C GLU A 217 12.39 12.33 7.56
N LEU A 218 12.27 11.51 8.60
CA LEU A 218 11.46 11.85 9.77
C LEU A 218 11.91 13.14 10.46
N LYS A 219 13.22 13.41 10.51
CA LYS A 219 13.75 14.66 11.05
C LYS A 219 13.43 15.86 10.14
N GLY A 220 13.44 15.66 8.82
CA GLY A 220 13.04 16.65 7.83
C GLY A 220 11.59 17.03 8.02
N ALA A 221 10.66 16.08 7.97
CA ALA A 221 9.22 16.28 8.14
C ALA A 221 8.82 17.00 9.45
N ARG A 222 9.65 16.93 10.50
CA ARG A 222 9.42 17.65 11.76
C ARG A 222 9.86 19.11 11.75
N ARG A 223 10.62 19.55 10.75
CA ARG A 223 11.18 20.91 10.67
C ARG A 223 10.35 21.85 9.80
N PHE A 224 9.61 21.31 8.88
CA PHE A 224 8.77 22.01 7.91
C PHE A 224 7.29 21.73 8.17
#